data_4055173ce874984fea65bb32a68a22a1
#
_entry.id   4055173ce874984fea65bb32a68a22a1
#
_cell.length_a   1.000
_cell.length_b   1.000
_cell.length_c   1.000
_cell.angle_alpha   90.00
_cell.angle_beta   90.00
_cell.angle_gamma   90.00
#
_symmetry.space_group_name_H-M   'P 1'
#
loop_
_entity.id
_entity.type
_entity.pdbx_description
1 polymer ?
#
loop_
_entity_poly.entity_id
_entity_poly.type
_entity_poly.pdbx_seq_one_letter_code
_entity_poly.pdbx_strand_id
1 'polypeptide(L)'
;DYDDQINKLTQDYRMKDSRCKFLIETEKDKDGYIKSVKSLLLACENDKSLNSGVDGVLASLISVDKQYETAIEMCLGQSMQNIVTNTENDAKKLIEYLRKNNLGRASFLPIASVHGKKLEKINKTGINGVIGIASELVKTNKKYEEIISNLLGRTVIVENMGSAIALAKANNYSFRIVTLEGDVINPSGAISGGSTSQKTVNILGRGREIEELKKNLEKLNKKIEEVTKEKEEYSEKVADIIE
;
A
#
# COMPACT_ATOMS: atom_id res chain seq x y z
N ASP A 1 -19.11 -31.59 16.34
CA ASP A 1 -18.70 -32.59 15.37
C ASP A 1 -17.41 -32.13 14.65
N TYR A 2 -16.36 -32.95 14.71
CA TYR A 2 -15.05 -32.67 14.08
C TYR A 2 -15.16 -32.45 12.57
N ASP A 3 -16.03 -33.20 11.89
CA ASP A 3 -16.21 -33.09 10.45
C ASP A 3 -16.76 -31.71 10.05
N ASP A 4 -17.72 -31.19 10.80
CA ASP A 4 -18.25 -29.84 10.56
C ASP A 4 -17.20 -28.76 10.78
N GLN A 5 -16.35 -28.94 11.80
CA GLN A 5 -15.25 -28.00 12.07
C GLN A 5 -14.20 -28.03 10.96
N ILE A 6 -13.76 -29.21 10.53
CA ILE A 6 -12.81 -29.41 9.44
C ILE A 6 -13.36 -28.84 8.15
N ASN A 7 -14.63 -29.11 7.83
CA ASN A 7 -15.28 -28.61 6.63
C ASN A 7 -15.33 -27.06 6.60
N LYS A 8 -15.72 -26.42 7.70
CA LYS A 8 -15.74 -24.95 7.82
C LYS A 8 -14.35 -24.35 7.65
N LEU A 9 -13.34 -24.89 8.34
CA LEU A 9 -11.96 -24.42 8.24
C LEU A 9 -11.41 -24.60 6.81
N THR A 10 -11.71 -25.73 6.18
CA THR A 10 -11.28 -26.03 4.80
C THR A 10 -11.95 -25.07 3.79
N GLN A 11 -13.21 -24.77 3.99
CA GLN A 11 -13.92 -23.79 3.14
C GLN A 11 -13.32 -22.40 3.28
N ASP A 12 -13.07 -21.94 4.50
CA ASP A 12 -12.41 -20.65 4.76
C ASP A 12 -11.01 -20.61 4.14
N TYR A 13 -10.24 -21.69 4.29
CA TYR A 13 -8.93 -21.83 3.65
C TYR A 13 -9.02 -21.67 2.12
N ARG A 14 -9.92 -22.41 1.47
CA ARG A 14 -10.10 -22.34 0.00
C ARG A 14 -10.48 -20.94 -0.48
N MET A 15 -11.38 -20.24 0.22
CA MET A 15 -11.75 -18.87 -0.13
C MET A 15 -10.57 -17.91 -0.04
N LYS A 16 -9.80 -17.99 1.05
CA LYS A 16 -8.62 -17.14 1.25
C LYS A 16 -7.47 -17.47 0.29
N ASP A 17 -7.26 -18.75 -0.02
CA ASP A 17 -6.26 -19.21 -0.98
C ASP A 17 -6.59 -18.70 -2.40
N SER A 18 -7.84 -18.83 -2.83
CA SER A 18 -8.28 -18.30 -4.12
C SER A 18 -8.11 -16.78 -4.22
N ARG A 19 -8.44 -16.05 -3.14
CA ARG A 19 -8.25 -14.60 -3.07
C ARG A 19 -6.77 -14.24 -3.13
N CYS A 20 -5.93 -14.94 -2.39
CA CYS A 20 -4.48 -14.72 -2.36
C CYS A 20 -3.86 -14.95 -3.74
N LYS A 21 -4.19 -16.06 -4.40
CA LYS A 21 -3.74 -16.38 -5.76
C LYS A 21 -4.16 -15.31 -6.77
N PHE A 22 -5.42 -14.88 -6.72
CA PHE A 22 -5.92 -13.82 -7.58
C PHE A 22 -5.14 -12.52 -7.41
N LEU A 23 -4.86 -12.10 -6.18
CA LEU A 23 -4.08 -10.88 -5.91
C LEU A 23 -2.63 -11.00 -6.39
N ILE A 24 -2.01 -12.17 -6.21
CA ILE A 24 -0.64 -12.43 -6.69
C ILE A 24 -0.58 -12.35 -8.22
N GLU A 25 -1.54 -12.94 -8.93
CA GLU A 25 -1.62 -12.85 -10.40
C GLU A 25 -1.85 -11.41 -10.85
N THR A 26 -2.77 -10.69 -10.21
CA THR A 26 -3.05 -9.26 -10.49
C THR A 26 -1.77 -8.41 -10.31
N GLU A 27 -0.96 -8.69 -9.29
CA GLU A 27 0.31 -7.99 -9.07
C GLU A 27 1.36 -8.38 -10.13
N LYS A 28 1.44 -9.65 -10.49
CA LYS A 28 2.33 -10.14 -11.54
C LYS A 28 2.02 -9.49 -12.89
N ASP A 29 0.74 -9.36 -13.22
CA ASP A 29 0.28 -8.74 -14.45
C ASP A 29 0.35 -7.21 -14.42
N LYS A 30 0.76 -6.61 -13.29
CA LYS A 30 0.81 -5.15 -13.09
C LYS A 30 -0.54 -4.49 -13.39
N ASP A 31 -1.65 -5.14 -13.02
CA ASP A 31 -2.98 -4.59 -13.19
C ASP A 31 -3.19 -3.35 -12.29
N GLY A 32 -3.76 -2.31 -12.88
CA GLY A 32 -3.96 -1.02 -12.23
C GLY A 32 -2.79 -0.05 -12.39
N TYR A 33 -1.67 -0.50 -12.96
CA TYR A 33 -0.57 0.41 -13.30
C TYR A 33 -0.84 1.15 -14.62
N ILE A 34 -0.34 2.38 -14.73
CA ILE A 34 -0.36 3.15 -15.98
C ILE A 34 0.43 2.37 -17.04
N LYS A 35 -0.07 2.35 -18.28
CA LYS A 35 0.49 1.54 -19.37
C LYS A 35 2.01 1.72 -19.55
N SER A 36 2.51 2.95 -19.49
CA SER A 36 3.95 3.25 -19.60
C SER A 36 4.76 2.63 -18.46
N VAL A 37 4.24 2.72 -17.22
CA VAL A 37 4.87 2.13 -16.03
C VAL A 37 4.85 0.61 -16.12
N LYS A 38 3.71 0.01 -16.45
CA LYS A 38 3.57 -1.43 -16.66
C LYS A 38 4.57 -1.96 -17.69
N SER A 39 4.62 -1.34 -18.86
CA SER A 39 5.53 -1.74 -19.94
C SER A 39 6.99 -1.63 -19.54
N LEU A 40 7.35 -0.58 -18.80
CA LEU A 40 8.71 -0.38 -18.33
C LEU A 40 9.13 -1.41 -17.27
N LEU A 41 8.25 -1.70 -16.32
CA LEU A 41 8.52 -2.71 -15.28
C LEU A 41 8.72 -4.10 -15.89
N LEU A 42 7.87 -4.48 -16.84
CA LEU A 42 8.00 -5.76 -17.56
C LEU A 42 9.28 -5.83 -18.38
N ALA A 43 9.69 -4.72 -19.01
CA ALA A 43 10.98 -4.64 -19.71
C ALA A 43 12.16 -4.82 -18.75
N CYS A 44 12.11 -4.20 -17.56
CA CYS A 44 13.12 -4.35 -16.51
C CYS A 44 13.24 -5.81 -16.01
N GLU A 45 12.14 -6.53 -15.92
CA GLU A 45 12.15 -7.95 -15.52
C GLU A 45 12.93 -8.82 -16.51
N ASN A 46 12.91 -8.47 -17.80
CA ASN A 46 13.56 -9.22 -18.87
C ASN A 46 14.97 -8.72 -19.23
N ASP A 47 15.34 -7.52 -18.82
CA ASP A 47 16.64 -6.90 -19.13
C ASP A 47 17.34 -6.42 -17.85
N LYS A 48 18.33 -7.18 -17.40
CA LYS A 48 19.13 -6.85 -16.22
C LYS A 48 19.89 -5.53 -16.33
N SER A 49 20.30 -5.14 -17.55
CA SER A 49 20.98 -3.87 -17.79
C SER A 49 20.02 -2.70 -17.59
N LEU A 50 18.80 -2.83 -18.08
CA LEU A 50 17.75 -1.83 -17.89
C LEU A 50 17.32 -1.72 -16.44
N ASN A 51 17.23 -2.85 -15.74
CA ASN A 51 16.83 -2.93 -14.33
C ASN A 51 17.91 -2.45 -13.34
N SER A 52 19.15 -2.32 -13.78
CA SER A 52 20.24 -1.86 -12.91
C SER A 52 19.97 -0.45 -12.37
N GLY A 53 19.99 -0.30 -11.05
CA GLY A 53 19.68 0.96 -10.36
C GLY A 53 18.19 1.28 -10.24
N VAL A 54 17.30 0.33 -10.50
CA VAL A 54 15.84 0.45 -10.32
C VAL A 54 15.42 -0.30 -9.08
N ASP A 55 14.80 0.39 -8.15
CA ASP A 55 14.29 -0.23 -6.92
C ASP A 55 12.82 -0.70 -7.05
N GLY A 56 12.07 -0.13 -7.97
CA GLY A 56 10.67 -0.44 -8.24
C GLY A 56 9.76 0.79 -8.19
N VAL A 57 8.45 0.58 -8.17
CA VAL A 57 7.48 1.66 -7.98
C VAL A 57 7.32 2.00 -6.51
N LEU A 58 7.04 3.27 -6.21
CA LEU A 58 6.91 3.76 -4.85
C LEU A 58 5.93 2.94 -4.01
N ALA A 59 4.76 2.60 -4.54
CA ALA A 59 3.75 1.83 -3.83
C ALA A 59 4.23 0.45 -3.36
N SER A 60 5.19 -0.18 -4.04
CA SER A 60 5.77 -1.47 -3.65
C SER A 60 6.88 -1.35 -2.59
N LEU A 61 7.36 -0.15 -2.32
CA LEU A 61 8.48 0.13 -1.41
C LEU A 61 8.02 0.68 -0.05
N ILE A 62 6.73 0.85 0.13
CA ILE A 62 6.10 1.39 1.33
C ILE A 62 5.03 0.47 1.87
N SER A 63 4.77 0.58 3.16
CA SER A 63 3.67 -0.09 3.85
C SER A 63 2.91 0.90 4.70
N VAL A 64 1.60 0.77 4.72
CA VAL A 64 0.69 1.66 5.46
C VAL A 64 -0.32 0.82 6.22
N ASP A 65 -0.63 1.20 7.45
CA ASP A 65 -1.66 0.53 8.22
C ASP A 65 -3.03 0.76 7.56
N LYS A 66 -3.88 -0.26 7.54
CA LYS A 66 -5.17 -0.28 6.82
C LYS A 66 -6.02 0.97 7.03
N GLN A 67 -6.06 1.49 8.25
CA GLN A 67 -6.85 2.67 8.59
C GLN A 67 -6.39 3.96 7.91
N TYR A 68 -5.14 4.02 7.43
CA TYR A 68 -4.55 5.19 6.77
C TYR A 68 -4.43 5.04 5.25
N GLU A 69 -4.72 3.87 4.70
CA GLU A 69 -4.51 3.58 3.27
C GLU A 69 -5.22 4.60 2.37
N THR A 70 -6.51 4.84 2.60
CA THR A 70 -7.29 5.80 1.79
C THR A 70 -6.68 7.21 1.84
N ALA A 71 -6.30 7.68 3.02
CA ALA A 71 -5.70 9.00 3.19
C ALA A 71 -4.34 9.09 2.49
N ILE A 72 -3.48 8.09 2.64
CA ILE A 72 -2.16 8.07 2.01
C ILE A 72 -2.26 7.92 0.49
N GLU A 73 -3.17 7.09 -0.02
CA GLU A 73 -3.45 7.00 -1.45
C GLU A 73 -3.88 8.35 -2.02
N MET A 74 -4.75 9.09 -1.31
CA MET A 74 -5.16 10.43 -1.71
C MET A 74 -4.01 11.43 -1.67
N CYS A 75 -3.11 11.31 -0.69
CA CYS A 75 -1.91 12.15 -0.61
C CYS A 75 -0.95 11.91 -1.77
N LEU A 76 -0.69 10.66 -2.10
CA LEU A 76 0.27 10.26 -3.14
C LEU A 76 -0.31 10.40 -4.54
N GLY A 77 -1.59 10.09 -4.73
CA GLY A 77 -2.22 10.10 -6.04
C GLY A 77 -1.41 9.30 -7.07
N GLN A 78 -1.12 9.89 -8.22
CA GLN A 78 -0.34 9.25 -9.27
C GLN A 78 1.12 8.97 -8.86
N SER A 79 1.64 9.66 -7.84
CA SER A 79 3.02 9.44 -7.37
C SER A 79 3.24 8.04 -6.80
N MET A 80 2.19 7.30 -6.45
CA MET A 80 2.28 5.88 -6.09
C MET A 80 2.96 5.03 -7.17
N GLN A 81 2.82 5.43 -8.42
CA GLN A 81 3.38 4.73 -9.58
C GLN A 81 4.71 5.31 -10.07
N ASN A 82 5.27 6.30 -9.37
CA ASN A 82 6.59 6.82 -9.69
C ASN A 82 7.65 5.75 -9.44
N ILE A 83 8.60 5.66 -10.35
CA ILE A 83 9.68 4.65 -10.30
C ILE A 83 10.84 5.23 -9.51
N VAL A 84 11.25 4.49 -8.49
CA VAL A 84 12.39 4.85 -7.65
C VAL A 84 13.67 4.30 -8.28
N THR A 85 14.64 5.18 -8.49
CA THR A 85 15.95 4.84 -9.04
C THR A 85 17.06 5.26 -8.09
N ASN A 86 18.24 4.67 -8.21
CA ASN A 86 19.38 5.05 -7.37
C ASN A 86 19.89 6.44 -7.76
N THR A 87 20.07 6.70 -9.04
CA THR A 87 20.64 7.93 -9.58
C THR A 87 19.79 8.52 -10.73
N GLU A 88 20.08 9.76 -11.08
CA GLU A 88 19.47 10.43 -12.24
C GLU A 88 19.86 9.76 -13.56
N ASN A 89 21.05 9.17 -13.63
CA ASN A 89 21.50 8.44 -14.81
C ASN A 89 20.69 7.15 -15.02
N ASP A 90 20.30 6.48 -13.95
CA ASP A 90 19.38 5.34 -14.02
C ASP A 90 18.01 5.77 -14.54
N ALA A 91 17.47 6.88 -14.05
CA ALA A 91 16.24 7.45 -14.54
C ALA A 91 16.34 7.87 -16.02
N LYS A 92 17.44 8.50 -16.43
CA LYS A 92 17.70 8.89 -17.82
C LYS A 92 17.66 7.68 -18.77
N LYS A 93 18.30 6.60 -18.41
CA LYS A 93 18.32 5.35 -19.17
C LYS A 93 16.89 4.83 -19.43
N LEU A 94 16.04 4.85 -18.40
CA LEU A 94 14.65 4.42 -18.50
C LEU A 94 13.80 5.37 -19.36
N ILE A 95 14.05 6.69 -19.28
CA ILE A 95 13.39 7.68 -20.09
C ILE A 95 13.74 7.49 -21.58
N GLU A 96 15.00 7.22 -21.89
CA GLU A 96 15.46 6.92 -23.24
C GLU A 96 14.81 5.66 -23.80
N TYR A 97 14.67 4.61 -22.95
CA TYR A 97 13.95 3.40 -23.32
C TYR A 97 12.49 3.66 -23.65
N LEU A 98 11.77 4.41 -22.80
CA LEU A 98 10.38 4.79 -23.03
C LEU A 98 10.22 5.55 -24.34
N ARG A 99 11.12 6.49 -24.62
CA ARG A 99 11.11 7.31 -25.84
C ARG A 99 11.37 6.47 -27.09
N LYS A 100 12.41 5.62 -27.07
CA LYS A 100 12.79 4.74 -28.18
C LYS A 100 11.66 3.79 -28.58
N ASN A 101 10.90 3.32 -27.61
CA ASN A 101 9.84 2.33 -27.82
C ASN A 101 8.42 2.94 -27.87
N ASN A 102 8.28 4.26 -27.85
CA ASN A 102 6.99 4.99 -27.86
C ASN A 102 6.00 4.51 -26.78
N LEU A 103 6.51 4.26 -25.56
CA LEU A 103 5.72 3.67 -24.46
C LEU A 103 5.01 4.71 -23.58
N GLY A 104 5.10 5.99 -23.92
CA GLY A 104 4.51 7.09 -23.14
C GLY A 104 5.47 7.65 -22.11
N ARG A 105 4.94 8.19 -21.01
CA ARG A 105 5.70 8.91 -19.98
C ARG A 105 5.56 8.21 -18.62
N ALA A 106 6.63 8.27 -17.83
CA ALA A 106 6.64 7.90 -16.42
C ALA A 106 7.40 8.96 -15.62
N SER A 107 7.16 9.01 -14.31
CA SER A 107 7.90 9.87 -13.39
C SER A 107 8.88 9.03 -12.58
N PHE A 108 10.03 9.61 -12.29
CA PHE A 108 11.12 8.94 -11.59
C PHE A 108 11.50 9.72 -10.33
N LEU A 109 11.91 8.99 -9.32
CA LEU A 109 12.36 9.51 -8.02
C LEU A 109 13.78 9.00 -7.75
N PRO A 110 14.82 9.69 -8.25
CA PRO A 110 16.21 9.31 -7.96
C PRO A 110 16.54 9.57 -6.49
N ILE A 111 17.00 8.55 -5.78
CA ILE A 111 17.36 8.64 -4.35
C ILE A 111 18.46 9.69 -4.15
N ALA A 112 19.40 9.77 -5.08
CA ALA A 112 20.53 10.70 -4.99
C ALA A 112 20.13 12.19 -5.05
N SER A 113 18.99 12.54 -5.64
CA SER A 113 18.60 13.92 -5.89
C SER A 113 17.29 14.36 -5.22
N VAL A 114 16.47 13.42 -4.78
CA VAL A 114 15.20 13.75 -4.13
C VAL A 114 15.44 14.00 -2.64
N HIS A 115 15.19 15.22 -2.21
CA HIS A 115 15.28 15.62 -0.80
C HIS A 115 13.94 16.07 -0.27
N GLY A 116 13.63 15.70 0.95
CA GLY A 116 12.36 15.98 1.60
C GLY A 116 12.47 17.09 2.66
N LYS A 117 11.32 17.69 2.93
CA LYS A 117 11.14 18.61 4.07
C LYS A 117 9.87 18.22 4.81
N LYS A 118 9.97 18.11 6.13
CA LYS A 118 8.82 17.91 7.01
C LYS A 118 8.33 19.23 7.56
N LEU A 119 7.06 19.26 7.99
CA LEU A 119 6.53 20.37 8.77
C LEU A 119 7.20 20.39 10.15
N GLU A 120 7.74 21.53 10.53
CA GLU A 120 8.42 21.70 11.83
C GLU A 120 7.44 22.07 12.94
N LYS A 121 6.42 22.87 12.61
CA LYS A 121 5.44 23.37 13.57
C LYS A 121 4.03 23.27 13.01
N ILE A 122 3.11 22.72 13.80
CA ILE A 122 1.68 22.64 13.52
C ILE A 122 0.95 23.14 14.76
N ASN A 123 0.13 24.20 14.60
CA ASN A 123 -0.75 24.64 15.68
C ASN A 123 -1.94 23.71 15.80
N LYS A 124 -1.95 22.89 16.84
CA LYS A 124 -2.99 21.90 17.16
C LYS A 124 -3.84 22.34 18.37
N THR A 125 -3.63 23.53 18.90
CA THR A 125 -4.23 23.99 20.17
C THR A 125 -5.76 23.99 20.07
N GLY A 126 -6.40 23.21 20.92
CA GLY A 126 -7.87 23.09 20.95
C GLY A 126 -8.49 22.32 19.79
N ILE A 127 -7.70 21.61 18.99
CA ILE A 127 -8.16 20.86 17.82
C ILE A 127 -8.03 19.37 18.10
N ASN A 128 -9.16 18.66 18.12
CA ASN A 128 -9.21 17.21 18.23
C ASN A 128 -9.12 16.55 16.86
N GLY A 129 -8.74 15.26 16.82
CA GLY A 129 -8.74 14.47 15.60
C GLY A 129 -7.56 14.71 14.67
N VAL A 130 -6.50 15.37 15.12
CA VAL A 130 -5.23 15.47 14.38
C VAL A 130 -4.42 14.21 14.60
N ILE A 131 -4.20 13.43 13.54
CA ILE A 131 -3.48 12.13 13.61
C ILE A 131 -1.98 12.36 13.54
N GLY A 132 -1.49 13.03 12.49
CA GLY A 132 -0.07 13.31 12.34
C GLY A 132 0.33 13.73 10.92
N ILE A 133 1.62 13.89 10.70
CA ILE A 133 2.17 14.17 9.37
C ILE A 133 2.11 12.87 8.56
N ALA A 134 1.66 12.95 7.31
CA ALA A 134 1.45 11.80 6.45
C ALA A 134 2.72 10.93 6.28
N SER A 135 3.90 11.55 6.22
CA SER A 135 5.18 10.83 6.13
C SER A 135 5.51 9.96 7.35
N GLU A 136 4.92 10.25 8.51
CA GLU A 136 5.14 9.48 9.74
C GLU A 136 4.22 8.26 9.86
N LEU A 137 3.18 8.20 9.03
CA LEU A 137 2.22 7.09 8.97
C LEU A 137 2.61 6.02 7.95
N VAL A 138 3.69 6.23 7.23
CA VAL A 138 4.22 5.32 6.21
C VAL A 138 5.46 4.61 6.74
N LYS A 139 5.46 3.29 6.63
CA LYS A 139 6.61 2.44 6.98
C LYS A 139 7.40 2.16 5.70
N THR A 140 8.70 2.39 5.73
CA THR A 140 9.59 2.17 4.59
C THR A 140 11.01 1.90 5.06
N ASN A 141 11.87 1.47 4.13
CA ASN A 141 13.29 1.37 4.39
C ASN A 141 13.90 2.77 4.52
N LYS A 142 14.87 2.94 5.42
CA LYS A 142 15.61 4.20 5.65
C LYS A 142 16.12 4.84 4.34
N LYS A 143 16.45 4.02 3.37
CA LYS A 143 16.90 4.44 2.03
C LYS A 143 15.90 5.37 1.32
N TYR A 144 14.59 5.26 1.62
CA TYR A 144 13.52 6.01 0.94
C TYR A 144 12.92 7.13 1.79
N GLU A 145 13.42 7.37 3.01
CA GLU A 145 12.85 8.37 3.91
C GLU A 145 12.81 9.78 3.31
N GLU A 146 13.84 10.17 2.56
CA GLU A 146 13.87 11.47 1.87
C GLU A 146 12.78 11.60 0.80
N ILE A 147 12.53 10.53 0.05
CA ILE A 147 11.44 10.47 -0.95
C ILE A 147 10.09 10.60 -0.25
N ILE A 148 9.87 9.85 0.83
CA ILE A 148 8.63 9.91 1.60
C ILE A 148 8.43 11.30 2.22
N SER A 149 9.48 11.89 2.78
CA SER A 149 9.43 13.24 3.31
C SER A 149 9.17 14.30 2.23
N ASN A 150 9.68 14.10 1.01
CA ASN A 150 9.41 14.97 -0.12
C ASN A 150 7.93 14.96 -0.51
N LEU A 151 7.34 13.77 -0.62
CA LEU A 151 5.96 13.60 -1.08
C LEU A 151 4.91 13.86 0.01
N LEU A 152 5.20 13.50 1.26
CA LEU A 152 4.23 13.43 2.35
C LEU A 152 4.58 14.31 3.55
N GLY A 153 5.76 14.87 3.61
CA GLY A 153 6.26 15.62 4.78
C GLY A 153 5.53 16.95 5.05
N ARG A 154 4.75 17.45 4.09
CA ARG A 154 3.96 18.68 4.22
C ARG A 154 2.46 18.48 4.15
N THR A 155 2.00 17.27 4.43
CA THR A 155 0.58 16.91 4.51
C THR A 155 0.27 16.37 5.89
N VAL A 156 -0.83 16.83 6.47
CA VAL A 156 -1.31 16.37 7.79
C VAL A 156 -2.57 15.54 7.61
N ILE A 157 -2.63 14.40 8.28
CA ILE A 157 -3.79 13.52 8.30
C ILE A 157 -4.63 13.84 9.54
N VAL A 158 -5.93 13.93 9.35
CA VAL A 158 -6.94 14.18 10.39
C VAL A 158 -8.08 13.18 10.29
N GLU A 159 -8.86 13.04 11.37
CA GLU A 159 -9.96 12.08 11.41
C GLU A 159 -11.10 12.44 10.47
N ASN A 160 -11.50 13.72 10.42
CA ASN A 160 -12.69 14.15 9.71
C ASN A 160 -12.58 15.60 9.20
N MET A 161 -13.56 16.02 8.40
CA MET A 161 -13.58 17.35 7.78
C MET A 161 -13.67 18.49 8.81
N GLY A 162 -14.37 18.29 9.94
CA GLY A 162 -14.44 19.30 11.00
C GLY A 162 -13.06 19.61 11.57
N SER A 163 -12.29 18.56 11.90
CA SER A 163 -10.88 18.68 12.33
C SER A 163 -10.01 19.31 11.26
N ALA A 164 -10.22 18.96 9.99
CA ALA A 164 -9.50 19.51 8.85
C ALA A 164 -9.69 21.03 8.71
N ILE A 165 -10.93 21.50 8.76
CA ILE A 165 -11.27 22.92 8.67
C ILE A 165 -10.69 23.71 9.85
N ALA A 166 -10.81 23.18 11.07
CA ALA A 166 -10.26 23.83 12.27
C ALA A 166 -8.74 23.95 12.16
N LEU A 167 -8.06 22.88 11.76
CA LEU A 167 -6.61 22.85 11.61
C LEU A 167 -6.12 23.80 10.48
N ALA A 168 -6.82 23.83 9.36
CA ALA A 168 -6.50 24.71 8.24
C ALA A 168 -6.56 26.19 8.66
N LYS A 169 -7.64 26.60 9.33
CA LYS A 169 -7.81 27.97 9.86
C LYS A 169 -6.73 28.33 10.87
N ALA A 170 -6.45 27.46 11.84
CA ALA A 170 -5.45 27.69 12.88
C ALA A 170 -4.01 27.81 12.33
N ASN A 171 -3.75 27.31 11.13
CA ASN A 171 -2.43 27.32 10.48
C ASN A 171 -2.43 28.16 9.20
N ASN A 172 -3.42 29.03 8.99
CA ASN A 172 -3.52 29.90 7.81
C ASN A 172 -3.35 29.17 6.48
N TYR A 173 -3.88 27.96 6.36
CA TYR A 173 -3.80 27.13 5.13
C TYR A 173 -2.36 26.90 4.64
N SER A 174 -1.39 26.80 5.55
CA SER A 174 0.04 26.73 5.18
C SER A 174 0.50 25.37 4.66
N PHE A 175 -0.32 24.34 4.79
CA PHE A 175 -0.04 22.96 4.35
C PHE A 175 -1.33 22.23 3.92
N ARG A 176 -1.14 21.12 3.24
CA ARG A 176 -2.23 20.25 2.79
C ARG A 176 -2.76 19.40 3.96
N ILE A 177 -4.06 19.22 4.03
CA ILE A 177 -4.72 18.38 5.04
C ILE A 177 -5.58 17.35 4.33
N VAL A 178 -5.53 16.11 4.78
CA VAL A 178 -6.31 14.99 4.23
C VAL A 178 -7.00 14.25 5.38
N THR A 179 -8.28 13.94 5.22
CA THR A 179 -9.06 13.16 6.18
C THR A 179 -8.85 11.66 5.97
N LEU A 180 -9.22 10.85 6.96
CA LEU A 180 -9.20 9.38 6.83
C LEU A 180 -10.10 8.88 5.70
N GLU A 181 -11.16 9.60 5.36
CA GLU A 181 -12.05 9.28 4.24
C GLU A 181 -11.53 9.77 2.88
N GLY A 182 -10.43 10.52 2.88
CA GLY A 182 -9.77 10.99 1.65
C GLY A 182 -10.21 12.38 1.19
N ASP A 183 -10.94 13.13 2.00
CA ASP A 183 -11.22 14.54 1.70
C ASP A 183 -9.96 15.38 1.87
N VAL A 184 -9.82 16.43 1.08
CA VAL A 184 -8.61 17.23 0.97
C VAL A 184 -8.88 18.71 1.13
N ILE A 185 -8.08 19.39 1.95
CA ILE A 185 -7.96 20.85 1.98
C ILE A 185 -6.57 21.23 1.51
N ASN A 186 -6.52 21.99 0.42
CA ASN A 186 -5.26 22.48 -0.14
C ASN A 186 -4.84 23.83 0.46
N PRO A 187 -3.54 24.19 0.38
CA PRO A 187 -3.05 25.51 0.80
C PRO A 187 -3.73 26.67 0.08
N SER A 188 -4.25 26.46 -1.15
CA SER A 188 -5.06 27.45 -1.87
C SER A 188 -6.42 27.72 -1.24
N GLY A 189 -6.83 26.95 -0.22
CA GLY A 189 -8.18 26.97 0.36
C GLY A 189 -9.18 26.09 -0.39
N ALA A 190 -8.83 25.49 -1.50
CA ALA A 190 -9.70 24.57 -2.23
C ALA A 190 -9.96 23.31 -1.41
N ILE A 191 -11.23 22.91 -1.37
CA ILE A 191 -11.68 21.70 -0.69
C ILE A 191 -12.19 20.72 -1.72
N SER A 192 -11.73 19.47 -1.64
CA SER A 192 -12.17 18.38 -2.49
C SER A 192 -12.56 17.20 -1.59
N GLY A 193 -13.68 16.56 -1.89
CA GLY A 193 -14.17 15.42 -1.12
C GLY A 193 -15.39 14.79 -1.76
N GLY A 194 -15.92 13.78 -1.15
CA GLY A 194 -17.11 13.04 -1.58
C GLY A 194 -16.85 11.54 -1.67
N SER A 195 -17.82 10.80 -2.20
CA SER A 195 -17.67 9.35 -2.34
C SER A 195 -16.73 8.99 -3.50
N THR A 196 -15.75 8.16 -3.23
CA THR A 196 -14.94 7.51 -4.27
C THR A 196 -15.75 6.37 -4.88
N SER A 197 -16.50 6.66 -5.95
CA SER A 197 -17.34 5.65 -6.65
C SER A 197 -16.54 4.68 -7.52
N GLN A 198 -15.29 4.97 -7.78
CA GLN A 198 -14.40 4.04 -8.48
C GLN A 198 -13.59 3.25 -7.45
N LYS A 199 -13.70 1.93 -7.53
CA LYS A 199 -12.68 1.03 -6.99
C LYS A 199 -11.39 1.30 -7.75
N THR A 200 -10.67 2.34 -7.38
CA THR A 200 -9.27 2.44 -7.75
C THR A 200 -8.62 1.14 -7.31
N VAL A 201 -7.95 0.48 -8.24
CA VAL A 201 -7.21 -0.74 -7.91
C VAL A 201 -6.27 -0.34 -6.78
N ASN A 202 -6.53 -0.87 -5.59
CA ASN A 202 -5.76 -0.52 -4.39
C ASN A 202 -4.36 -1.15 -4.51
N ILE A 203 -3.46 -0.45 -5.23
CA ILE A 203 -2.08 -0.90 -5.43
C ILE A 203 -1.34 -0.91 -4.08
N LEU A 204 -1.60 0.08 -3.23
CA LEU A 204 -0.93 0.22 -1.95
C LEU A 204 -1.33 -0.89 -0.95
N GLY A 205 -2.62 -1.17 -0.85
CA GLY A 205 -3.13 -2.20 0.07
C GLY A 205 -2.96 -3.64 -0.43
N ARG A 206 -2.70 -3.83 -1.72
CA ARG A 206 -2.58 -5.17 -2.34
C ARG A 206 -1.46 -6.00 -1.69
N GLY A 207 -0.28 -5.43 -1.56
CA GLY A 207 0.86 -6.13 -0.93
C GLY A 207 0.57 -6.52 0.51
N ARG A 208 -0.03 -5.63 1.28
CA ARG A 208 -0.45 -5.90 2.67
C ARG A 208 -1.50 -7.03 2.71
N GLU A 209 -2.52 -6.98 1.86
CA GLU A 209 -3.57 -8.01 1.81
C GLU A 209 -3.00 -9.39 1.48
N ILE A 210 -2.05 -9.47 0.55
CA ILE A 210 -1.35 -10.72 0.22
C ILE A 210 -0.61 -11.28 1.45
N GLU A 211 0.14 -10.45 2.16
CA GLU A 211 0.88 -10.87 3.35
C GLU A 211 -0.04 -11.32 4.50
N GLU A 212 -1.14 -10.61 4.72
CA GLU A 212 -2.16 -10.99 5.70
C GLU A 212 -2.83 -12.32 5.34
N LEU A 213 -3.18 -12.51 4.06
CA LEU A 213 -3.76 -13.76 3.58
C LEU A 213 -2.80 -14.93 3.74
N LYS A 214 -1.52 -14.78 3.40
CA LYS A 214 -0.51 -15.83 3.60
C LYS A 214 -0.41 -16.25 5.07
N LYS A 215 -0.31 -15.28 5.99
CA LYS A 215 -0.27 -15.56 7.43
C LYS A 215 -1.54 -16.26 7.93
N ASN A 216 -2.70 -15.86 7.41
CA ASN A 216 -3.97 -16.50 7.78
C ASN A 216 -4.07 -17.93 7.23
N LEU A 217 -3.59 -18.18 6.02
CA LEU A 217 -3.55 -19.51 5.42
C LEU A 217 -2.65 -20.46 6.22
N GLU A 218 -1.47 -20.01 6.67
CA GLU A 218 -0.60 -20.81 7.54
C GLU A 218 -1.29 -21.17 8.86
N LYS A 219 -1.99 -20.21 9.49
CA LYS A 219 -2.73 -20.48 10.74
C LYS A 219 -3.89 -21.45 10.52
N LEU A 220 -4.64 -21.28 9.44
CA LEU A 220 -5.74 -22.18 9.10
C LEU A 220 -5.25 -23.59 8.82
N ASN A 221 -4.16 -23.73 8.08
CA ASN A 221 -3.59 -25.04 7.78
C ASN A 221 -3.19 -25.79 9.06
N LYS A 222 -2.46 -25.12 9.98
CA LYS A 222 -2.12 -25.69 11.28
C LYS A 222 -3.35 -26.11 12.07
N LYS A 223 -4.39 -25.28 12.09
CA LYS A 223 -5.62 -25.58 12.81
C LYS A 223 -6.39 -26.76 12.21
N ILE A 224 -6.38 -26.90 10.87
CA ILE A 224 -6.96 -28.06 10.19
C ILE A 224 -6.21 -29.33 10.57
N GLU A 225 -4.88 -29.28 10.57
CA GLU A 225 -4.02 -30.41 10.98
C GLU A 225 -4.28 -30.81 12.45
N GLU A 226 -4.37 -29.85 13.37
CA GLU A 226 -4.67 -30.07 14.80
C GLU A 226 -6.02 -30.74 14.98
N VAL A 227 -7.09 -30.20 14.38
CA VAL A 227 -8.45 -30.74 14.51
C VAL A 227 -8.57 -32.11 13.84
N THR A 228 -7.85 -32.33 12.74
CA THR A 228 -7.81 -33.64 12.08
C THR A 228 -7.17 -34.68 12.96
N LYS A 229 -6.06 -34.36 13.61
CA LYS A 229 -5.37 -35.25 14.58
C LYS A 229 -6.23 -35.55 15.81
N GLU A 230 -6.89 -34.53 16.37
CA GLU A 230 -7.83 -34.74 17.49
C GLU A 230 -8.98 -35.69 17.11
N LYS A 231 -9.49 -35.57 15.87
CA LYS A 231 -10.51 -36.49 15.36
C LYS A 231 -9.99 -37.91 15.27
N GLU A 232 -8.77 -38.11 14.74
CA GLU A 232 -8.14 -39.42 14.63
C GLU A 232 -7.96 -40.06 16.01
N GLU A 233 -7.36 -39.34 16.98
CA GLU A 233 -7.17 -39.78 18.36
C GLU A 233 -8.49 -40.14 19.07
N TYR A 234 -9.56 -39.34 18.79
CA TYR A 234 -10.88 -39.64 19.33
C TYR A 234 -11.49 -40.90 18.70
N SER A 235 -11.32 -41.10 17.41
CA SER A 235 -11.82 -42.26 16.67
C SER A 235 -11.12 -43.56 17.16
N GLU A 236 -9.81 -43.52 17.41
CA GLU A 236 -9.05 -44.65 17.99
C GLU A 236 -9.56 -45.02 19.39
N LYS A 237 -9.74 -44.00 20.28
CA LYS A 237 -10.29 -44.24 21.62
C LYS A 237 -11.70 -44.83 21.61
N VAL A 238 -12.53 -44.43 20.64
CA VAL A 238 -13.89 -45.00 20.48
C VAL A 238 -13.80 -46.45 20.01
N ALA A 239 -12.89 -46.77 19.10
CA ALA A 239 -12.68 -48.15 18.64
C ALA A 239 -12.24 -49.08 19.76
N ASP A 240 -11.27 -48.63 20.60
CA ASP A 240 -10.76 -49.38 21.77
C ASP A 240 -11.83 -49.65 22.84
N ILE A 241 -12.89 -48.85 22.91
CA ILE A 241 -14.00 -49.06 23.88
C ILE A 241 -15.05 -50.03 23.35
N ILE A 242 -15.14 -50.20 22.04
CA ILE A 242 -16.14 -51.07 21.39
C ILE A 242 -15.65 -52.53 21.26
N GLU A 243 -14.33 -52.78 21.31
CA GLU A 243 -13.75 -54.11 21.42
C GLU A 243 -13.84 -54.64 22.88
#